data_5d41dd35309edb156e93f4c2163bdcf4
#
_entry.id   5d41dd35309edb156e93f4c2163bdcf4
#
_cell.length_a   1.000
_cell.length_b   1.000
_cell.length_c   1.000
_cell.angle_alpha   90.00
_cell.angle_beta   90.00
_cell.angle_gamma   90.00
#
_symmetry.space_group_name_H-M   'P 1'
#
loop_
_entity.id
_entity.type
_entity.pdbx_description
1 polymer ?
#
loop_
_entity_poly.entity_id
_entity_poly.type
_entity_poly.pdbx_seq_one_letter_code
_entity_poly.pdbx_strand_id
1 'polypeptide(L)'
;MTLFYEELVDLSPLITELEAQGIEKDAHDDLILIVRSTMHHTVMDALFANLEQDHIDHLIALLASNEEQALPFVREKISDADGLISKNIGETLDLFLADLRE
;
A
#
# COMPACT_ATOMS: atom_id res chain seq x y z
N MET A 1 -4.60 -1.80 11.10
CA MET A 1 -5.22 -1.77 9.76
C MET A 1 -4.58 -2.82 8.87
N THR A 2 -5.39 -3.74 8.36
CA THR A 2 -4.94 -4.78 7.42
C THR A 2 -5.44 -4.42 6.02
N LEU A 3 -4.53 -4.40 5.05
CA LEU A 3 -4.85 -4.05 3.67
C LEU A 3 -5.17 -5.33 2.87
N PHE A 4 -6.05 -5.22 1.86
CA PHE A 4 -6.40 -6.40 1.06
C PHE A 4 -5.21 -6.96 0.27
N TYR A 5 -4.18 -6.17 0.06
CA TYR A 5 -2.93 -6.59 -0.59
C TYR A 5 -1.78 -6.73 0.42
N GLU A 6 -2.08 -6.98 1.70
CA GLU A 6 -1.09 -7.03 2.79
C GLU A 6 0.06 -7.99 2.49
N GLU A 7 -0.20 -9.09 1.80
CA GLU A 7 0.83 -10.05 1.43
C GLU A 7 1.93 -9.47 0.52
N LEU A 8 1.66 -8.34 -0.14
CA LEU A 8 2.60 -7.65 -1.01
C LEU A 8 3.36 -6.52 -0.30
N VAL A 9 3.02 -6.26 0.96
CA VAL A 9 3.60 -5.14 1.73
C VAL A 9 4.81 -5.63 2.53
N ASP A 10 5.95 -4.94 2.35
CA ASP A 10 7.16 -5.18 3.14
C ASP A 10 7.71 -3.84 3.62
N LEU A 11 7.54 -3.56 4.91
CA LEU A 11 8.01 -2.33 5.55
C LEU A 11 9.37 -2.48 6.24
N SER A 12 10.04 -3.62 6.06
CA SER A 12 11.34 -3.88 6.69
C SER A 12 12.38 -2.78 6.43
N PRO A 13 12.51 -2.25 5.19
CA PRO A 13 13.46 -1.16 4.94
C PRO A 13 13.17 0.09 5.78
N LEU A 14 11.90 0.42 5.96
CA LEU A 14 11.48 1.56 6.77
C LEU A 14 11.81 1.34 8.25
N ILE A 15 11.48 0.17 8.78
CA ILE A 15 11.73 -0.18 10.18
C ILE A 15 13.24 -0.14 10.46
N THR A 16 14.04 -0.70 9.56
CA THR A 16 15.49 -0.68 9.68
C THR A 16 16.05 0.75 9.75
N GLU A 17 15.55 1.64 8.90
CA GLU A 17 15.99 3.04 8.88
C GLU A 17 15.58 3.77 10.17
N LEU A 18 14.36 3.53 10.67
CA LEU A 18 13.89 4.14 11.91
C LEU A 18 14.76 3.71 13.09
N GLU A 19 15.13 2.44 13.15
CA GLU A 19 16.02 1.91 14.18
C GLU A 19 17.43 2.51 14.06
N ALA A 20 17.95 2.61 12.83
CA ALA A 20 19.27 3.16 12.58
C ALA A 20 19.36 4.63 13.00
N GLN A 21 18.27 5.38 12.94
CA GLN A 21 18.24 6.78 13.35
C GLN A 21 17.90 6.98 14.82
N GLY A 22 17.70 5.89 15.57
CA GLY A 22 17.45 5.95 17.00
C GLY A 22 16.08 6.55 17.36
N ILE A 23 15.12 6.45 16.46
CA ILE A 23 13.76 6.96 16.68
C ILE A 23 13.03 6.05 17.68
N GLU A 24 12.34 6.65 18.65
CA GLU A 24 11.62 5.92 19.69
C GLU A 24 10.53 5.03 19.10
N LYS A 25 10.27 3.89 19.74
CA LYS A 25 9.30 2.91 19.29
C LYS A 25 7.89 3.47 19.12
N ASP A 26 7.46 4.37 20.03
CA ASP A 26 6.14 4.98 19.94
C ASP A 26 6.01 5.82 18.66
N ALA A 27 7.09 6.53 18.30
CA ALA A 27 7.14 7.28 17.04
C ALA A 27 7.16 6.36 15.82
N HIS A 28 7.75 5.14 15.93
CA HIS A 28 7.69 4.13 14.86
C HIS A 28 6.23 3.82 14.49
N ASP A 29 5.39 3.54 15.48
CA ASP A 29 4.00 3.16 15.24
C ASP A 29 3.24 4.26 14.51
N ASP A 30 3.44 5.51 14.92
CA ASP A 30 2.80 6.68 14.28
C ASP A 30 3.27 6.84 12.83
N LEU A 31 4.58 6.73 12.59
CA LEU A 31 5.16 6.85 11.26
C LEU A 31 4.71 5.72 10.34
N ILE A 32 4.68 4.49 10.86
CA ILE A 32 4.21 3.34 10.11
C ILE A 32 2.76 3.52 9.68
N LEU A 33 1.91 4.05 10.57
CA LEU A 33 0.52 4.32 10.25
C LEU A 33 0.40 5.37 9.13
N ILE A 34 1.18 6.44 9.20
CA ILE A 34 1.20 7.49 8.17
C ILE A 34 1.65 6.91 6.83
N VAL A 35 2.73 6.12 6.83
CA VAL A 35 3.25 5.48 5.61
C VAL A 35 2.21 4.54 5.01
N ARG A 36 1.57 3.70 5.82
CA ARG A 36 0.55 2.76 5.35
C ARG A 36 -0.65 3.49 4.77
N SER A 37 -1.09 4.59 5.39
CA SER A 37 -2.21 5.39 4.90
C SER A 37 -1.88 6.05 3.56
N THR A 38 -0.69 6.64 3.44
CA THR A 38 -0.22 7.27 2.19
C THR A 38 -0.07 6.23 1.08
N MET A 39 0.56 5.10 1.41
CA MET A 39 0.75 3.99 0.49
C MET A 39 -0.57 3.46 -0.04
N HIS A 40 -1.55 3.27 0.86
CA HIS A 40 -2.87 2.79 0.48
C HIS A 40 -3.55 3.75 -0.49
N HIS A 41 -3.49 5.05 -0.22
CA HIS A 41 -4.06 6.06 -1.10
C HIS A 41 -3.43 6.00 -2.50
N THR A 42 -2.09 5.91 -2.56
CA THR A 42 -1.34 5.83 -3.81
C THR A 42 -1.69 4.54 -4.59
N VAL A 43 -1.77 3.41 -3.90
CA VAL A 43 -2.13 2.12 -4.52
C VAL A 43 -3.55 2.18 -5.08
N MET A 44 -4.50 2.70 -4.31
CA MET A 44 -5.89 2.79 -4.77
C MET A 44 -6.04 3.70 -5.99
N ASP A 45 -5.34 4.84 -6.00
CA ASP A 45 -5.35 5.73 -7.16
C ASP A 45 -4.82 5.02 -8.41
N ALA A 46 -3.73 4.25 -8.27
CA ALA A 46 -3.16 3.49 -9.38
C ALA A 46 -4.11 2.41 -9.89
N LEU A 47 -4.78 1.70 -8.98
CA LEU A 47 -5.76 0.69 -9.36
C LEU A 47 -6.94 1.32 -10.10
N PHE A 48 -7.48 2.41 -9.58
CA PHE A 48 -8.62 3.10 -10.21
C PHE A 48 -8.25 3.63 -11.60
N ALA A 49 -7.02 4.09 -11.78
CA ALA A 49 -6.54 4.57 -13.08
C ALA A 49 -6.45 3.45 -14.13
N ASN A 50 -6.40 2.19 -13.70
CA ASN A 50 -6.27 1.04 -14.57
C ASN A 50 -7.55 0.18 -14.66
N LEU A 51 -8.65 0.65 -14.06
CA LEU A 51 -9.93 -0.06 -14.07
C LEU A 51 -11.00 0.80 -14.75
N GLU A 52 -11.95 0.12 -15.40
CA GLU A 52 -13.17 0.76 -15.90
C GLU A 52 -14.09 1.08 -14.72
N GLN A 53 -15.00 2.05 -14.89
CA GLN A 53 -15.89 2.49 -13.82
C GLN A 53 -16.69 1.36 -13.18
N ASP A 54 -17.20 0.42 -13.97
CA ASP A 54 -17.96 -0.73 -13.45
C ASP A 54 -17.09 -1.60 -12.54
N HIS A 55 -15.83 -1.77 -12.91
CA HIS A 55 -14.88 -2.54 -12.11
C HIS A 55 -14.47 -1.80 -10.83
N ILE A 56 -14.36 -0.47 -10.88
CA ILE A 56 -14.11 0.35 -9.70
C ILE A 56 -15.27 0.19 -8.71
N ASP A 57 -16.50 0.28 -9.18
CA ASP A 57 -17.68 0.13 -8.34
C ASP A 57 -17.73 -1.26 -7.69
N HIS A 58 -17.39 -2.29 -8.47
CA HIS A 58 -17.33 -3.66 -7.96
C HIS A 58 -16.25 -3.81 -6.89
N LEU A 59 -15.06 -3.25 -7.12
CA LEU A 59 -13.97 -3.30 -6.14
C LEU A 59 -14.37 -2.62 -4.83
N ILE A 60 -15.00 -1.45 -4.92
CA ILE A 60 -15.48 -0.73 -3.73
C ILE A 60 -16.49 -1.59 -2.96
N ALA A 61 -17.41 -2.24 -3.67
CA ALA A 61 -18.38 -3.13 -3.05
C ALA A 61 -17.72 -4.33 -2.36
N LEU A 62 -16.69 -4.92 -2.98
CA LEU A 62 -15.93 -6.02 -2.38
C LEU A 62 -15.21 -5.58 -1.11
N LEU A 63 -14.59 -4.40 -1.13
CA LEU A 63 -13.89 -3.87 0.04
C LEU A 63 -14.83 -3.64 1.22
N ALA A 64 -16.10 -3.31 0.93
CA ALA A 64 -17.10 -3.08 1.96
C ALA A 64 -17.73 -4.37 2.51
N SER A 65 -17.85 -5.42 1.70
CA SER A 65 -18.61 -6.61 2.06
C SER A 65 -17.85 -7.93 2.01
N ASN A 66 -16.81 -8.04 1.20
CA ASN A 66 -16.05 -9.28 1.04
C ASN A 66 -14.61 -8.98 0.60
N GLU A 67 -13.85 -8.38 1.50
CA GLU A 67 -12.49 -7.90 1.24
C GLU A 67 -11.57 -9.02 0.75
N GLU A 68 -11.79 -10.27 1.15
CA GLU A 68 -10.99 -11.40 0.73
C GLU A 68 -10.99 -11.61 -0.79
N GLN A 69 -12.03 -11.16 -1.47
CA GLN A 69 -12.17 -11.28 -2.91
C GLN A 69 -11.57 -10.09 -3.68
N ALA A 70 -11.13 -9.04 -2.97
CA ALA A 70 -10.64 -7.82 -3.62
C ALA A 70 -9.36 -8.06 -4.41
N LEU A 71 -8.35 -8.69 -3.82
CA LEU A 71 -7.09 -8.94 -4.51
C LEU A 71 -7.25 -9.91 -5.69
N PRO A 72 -7.95 -11.05 -5.55
CA PRO A 72 -8.22 -11.90 -6.70
C PRO A 72 -8.96 -11.17 -7.83
N PHE A 73 -9.92 -10.31 -7.49
CA PHE A 73 -10.64 -9.52 -8.48
C PHE A 73 -9.70 -8.58 -9.24
N VAL A 74 -8.84 -7.85 -8.52
CA VAL A 74 -7.87 -6.92 -9.12
C VAL A 74 -6.90 -7.68 -10.02
N ARG A 75 -6.42 -8.85 -9.58
CA ARG A 75 -5.52 -9.70 -10.37
C ARG A 75 -6.16 -10.17 -11.67
N GLU A 76 -7.45 -10.39 -11.67
CA GLU A 76 -8.19 -10.79 -12.86
C GLU A 76 -8.34 -9.64 -13.86
N LYS A 77 -8.57 -8.41 -13.36
CA LYS A 77 -8.91 -7.26 -14.20
C LYS A 77 -7.70 -6.44 -14.66
N ILE A 78 -6.60 -6.49 -13.92
CA ILE A 78 -5.39 -5.73 -14.26
C ILE A 78 -4.25 -6.70 -14.56
N SER A 79 -3.65 -6.57 -15.74
CA SER A 79 -2.47 -7.35 -16.10
C SER A 79 -1.32 -6.93 -15.18
N ASP A 80 -0.65 -7.91 -14.55
CA ASP A 80 0.43 -7.68 -13.59
C ASP A 80 0.00 -6.76 -12.43
N ALA A 81 -1.17 -7.04 -11.84
CA ALA A 81 -1.68 -6.26 -10.71
C ALA A 81 -0.68 -6.24 -9.54
N ASP A 82 -0.05 -7.37 -9.24
CA ASP A 82 0.94 -7.47 -8.17
C ASP A 82 2.13 -6.53 -8.42
N GLY A 83 2.60 -6.45 -9.66
CA GLY A 83 3.69 -5.54 -10.04
C GLY A 83 3.29 -4.08 -9.89
N LEU A 84 2.07 -3.73 -10.30
CA LEU A 84 1.55 -2.36 -10.16
C LEU A 84 1.47 -1.96 -8.69
N ILE A 85 0.90 -2.83 -7.86
CA ILE A 85 0.77 -2.58 -6.41
C ILE A 85 2.15 -2.45 -5.78
N SER A 86 3.05 -3.40 -6.05
CA SER A 86 4.41 -3.40 -5.48
C SER A 86 5.21 -2.18 -5.90
N LYS A 87 5.06 -1.72 -7.14
CA LYS A 87 5.72 -0.52 -7.64
C LYS A 87 5.27 0.71 -6.84
N ASN A 88 3.98 0.86 -6.62
CA ASN A 88 3.45 2.01 -5.88
C ASN A 88 3.85 1.97 -4.40
N ILE A 89 3.89 0.78 -3.81
CA ILE A 89 4.39 0.60 -2.45
C ILE A 89 5.86 1.04 -2.37
N GLY A 90 6.70 0.56 -3.30
CA GLY A 90 8.12 0.89 -3.34
C GLY A 90 8.38 2.37 -3.52
N GLU A 91 7.66 3.02 -4.42
CA GLU A 91 7.80 4.46 -4.67
C GLU A 91 7.45 5.27 -3.41
N THR A 92 6.38 4.90 -2.71
CA THR A 92 5.99 5.57 -1.46
C THR A 92 7.07 5.39 -0.39
N LEU A 93 7.57 4.18 -0.22
CA LEU A 93 8.63 3.90 0.74
C LEU A 93 9.90 4.71 0.42
N ASP A 94 10.28 4.79 -0.85
CA ASP A 94 11.46 5.53 -1.26
C ASP A 94 11.35 7.02 -0.90
N LEU A 95 10.17 7.61 -1.06
CA LEU A 95 9.93 9.00 -0.68
C LEU A 95 10.12 9.23 0.81
N PHE A 96 9.55 8.34 1.64
CA PHE A 96 9.68 8.43 3.09
C PHE A 96 11.12 8.19 3.54
N LEU A 97 11.81 7.22 2.94
CA LEU A 97 13.20 6.94 3.27
C LEU A 97 14.11 8.12 2.91
N ALA A 98 13.87 8.77 1.77
CA ALA A 98 14.62 9.97 1.38
C ALA A 98 14.44 11.10 2.40
N ASP A 99 13.21 11.33 2.86
CA ASP A 99 12.92 12.34 3.88
C ASP A 99 13.63 12.04 5.20
N LEU A 100 13.66 10.77 5.62
CA LEU A 100 14.30 10.36 6.86
C LEU A 100 15.82 10.52 6.81
N ARG A 101 16.41 10.44 5.62
CA ARG A 101 17.87 10.51 5.44
C ARG A 101 18.41 11.93 5.25
N GLU A 102 17.56 12.90 5.12
CA GLU A 102 17.94 14.31 4.98
C GLU A 102 18.45 14.95 6.27
#